data_70a7f9767c023d2a192b0ecbf6bfe257
#
_entry.id   70a7f9767c023d2a192b0ecbf6bfe257
#
_cell.length_a   1.000
_cell.length_b   1.000
_cell.length_c   1.000
_cell.angle_alpha   90.00
_cell.angle_beta   90.00
_cell.angle_gamma   90.00
#
_symmetry.space_group_name_H-M   'P 1'
#
loop_
_entity.id
_entity.type
_entity.pdbx_description
1 polymer ?
#
loop_
_entity_poly.entity_id
_entity_poly.type
_entity_poly.pdbx_seq_one_letter_code
_entity_poly.pdbx_strand_id
1 'polypeptide(L)'
;MIKNDYILDQLEMMIKVGAKLLFKDKDGNENILIFKSEEIGINKELYNKLMAMILNLDINGAENILFESIEKNKDLLHLNTALTFYNYLYSLNRTILQAGDFTRDEIKEGLDEILELYGISEMMV
;
A
#
# COMPACT_ATOMS: atom_id res chain seq x y z
N MET A 1 3.83 -8.70 -16.25
CA MET A 1 3.41 -10.00 -15.75
C MET A 1 2.00 -9.96 -15.22
N ILE A 2 1.30 -11.02 -15.47
CA ILE A 2 -0.08 -11.18 -15.03
C ILE A 2 -0.22 -11.04 -13.51
N LYS A 3 0.75 -11.57 -12.77
CA LYS A 3 0.76 -11.48 -11.31
C LYS A 3 0.68 -10.04 -10.81
N ASN A 4 1.34 -9.12 -11.52
CA ASN A 4 1.38 -7.73 -11.11
C ASN A 4 0.01 -7.10 -11.14
N ASP A 5 -0.71 -7.32 -12.24
CA ASP A 5 -2.06 -6.78 -12.41
C ASP A 5 -3.02 -7.41 -11.42
N TYR A 6 -2.85 -8.71 -11.18
CA TYR A 6 -3.68 -9.44 -10.23
C TYR A 6 -3.56 -8.86 -8.81
N ILE A 7 -2.34 -8.55 -8.38
CA ILE A 7 -2.13 -7.98 -7.06
C ILE A 7 -2.75 -6.60 -6.95
N LEU A 8 -2.61 -5.78 -7.98
CA LEU A 8 -3.21 -4.44 -7.98
C LEU A 8 -4.73 -4.50 -7.96
N ASP A 9 -5.32 -5.46 -8.69
CA ASP A 9 -6.77 -5.65 -8.69
C ASP A 9 -7.25 -6.13 -7.33
N GLN A 10 -6.51 -7.02 -6.69
CA GLN A 10 -6.85 -7.50 -5.35
C GLN A 10 -6.78 -6.40 -4.30
N LEU A 11 -5.89 -5.44 -4.49
CA LEU A 11 -5.71 -4.34 -3.56
C LEU A 11 -7.00 -3.57 -3.34
N GLU A 12 -7.72 -3.27 -4.41
CA GLU A 12 -8.99 -2.55 -4.31
C GLU A 12 -10.02 -3.35 -3.50
N MET A 13 -10.16 -4.64 -3.81
CA MET A 13 -11.08 -5.50 -3.07
C MET A 13 -10.72 -5.60 -1.60
N MET A 14 -9.43 -5.70 -1.32
CA MET A 14 -8.95 -5.81 0.05
C MET A 14 -9.30 -4.58 0.87
N ILE A 15 -9.16 -3.41 0.28
CA ILE A 15 -9.48 -2.15 0.97
C ILE A 15 -10.98 -2.05 1.22
N LYS A 16 -11.81 -2.48 0.28
CA LYS A 16 -13.27 -2.36 0.37
C LYS A 16 -13.92 -3.42 1.24
N VAL A 17 -13.49 -4.65 1.10
CA VAL A 17 -14.17 -5.80 1.72
C VAL A 17 -13.35 -6.41 2.84
N GLY A 18 -12.05 -6.34 2.73
CA GLY A 18 -11.14 -7.00 3.65
C GLY A 18 -10.48 -8.20 2.99
N ALA A 19 -9.50 -8.74 3.67
CA ALA A 19 -8.74 -9.85 3.13
C ALA A 19 -8.05 -10.63 4.25
N LYS A 20 -7.54 -11.79 3.85
CA LYS A 20 -6.64 -12.58 4.69
C LYS A 20 -5.23 -12.31 4.22
N LEU A 21 -4.36 -12.03 5.17
CA LEU A 21 -2.94 -11.82 4.88
C LEU A 21 -2.15 -12.98 5.48
N LEU A 22 -1.36 -13.62 4.64
CA LEU A 22 -0.46 -14.67 5.09
C LEU A 22 0.90 -14.04 5.31
N PHE A 23 1.41 -14.14 6.54
CA PHE A 23 2.68 -13.52 6.87
C PHE A 23 3.55 -14.46 7.69
N LYS A 24 4.86 -14.21 7.69
CA LYS A 24 5.81 -14.98 8.46
C LYS A 24 6.25 -14.19 9.67
N ASP A 25 6.26 -14.85 10.83
CA ASP A 25 6.76 -14.23 12.04
C ASP A 25 8.29 -14.37 12.12
N LYS A 26 8.86 -13.95 13.25
CA LYS A 26 10.32 -13.95 13.44
C LYS A 26 10.92 -15.35 13.36
N ASP A 27 10.15 -16.37 13.72
CA ASP A 27 10.62 -17.75 13.73
C ASP A 27 10.37 -18.45 12.40
N GLY A 28 9.82 -17.73 11.41
CA GLY A 28 9.53 -18.29 10.12
C GLY A 28 8.20 -19.03 10.04
N ASN A 29 7.40 -18.99 11.10
CA ASN A 29 6.10 -19.61 11.11
C ASN A 29 5.10 -18.78 10.32
N GLU A 30 4.27 -19.46 9.54
CA GLU A 30 3.23 -18.78 8.76
C GLU A 30 2.00 -18.56 9.65
N ASN A 31 1.47 -17.35 9.57
CA ASN A 31 0.30 -16.94 10.34
C ASN A 31 -0.66 -16.21 9.41
N ILE A 32 -1.94 -16.26 9.77
CA ILE A 32 -2.99 -15.59 9.00
C ILE A 32 -3.51 -14.42 9.83
N LEU A 33 -3.58 -13.25 9.19
CA LEU A 33 -4.17 -12.06 9.77
C LEU A 33 -5.42 -11.70 8.98
N ILE A 34 -6.52 -11.48 9.67
CA ILE A 34 -7.73 -10.98 9.03
C ILE A 34 -7.59 -9.46 8.97
N PHE A 35 -7.49 -8.96 7.75
CA PHE A 35 -7.28 -7.53 7.50
C PHE A 35 -8.60 -6.88 7.11
N LYS A 36 -9.04 -5.91 7.90
CA LYS A 36 -10.24 -5.14 7.60
C LYS A 36 -9.89 -3.66 7.67
N SER A 37 -9.69 -3.06 6.51
CA SER A 37 -9.25 -1.68 6.38
C SER A 37 -10.12 -0.72 7.20
N GLU A 38 -11.43 -0.92 7.14
CA GLU A 38 -12.39 -0.05 7.81
C GLU A 38 -12.22 -0.08 9.34
N GLU A 39 -11.93 -1.25 9.89
CA GLU A 39 -11.75 -1.39 11.33
C GLU A 39 -10.38 -0.90 11.80
N ILE A 40 -9.37 -1.09 10.97
CA ILE A 40 -8.02 -0.67 11.30
C ILE A 40 -7.89 0.86 11.26
N GLY A 41 -8.49 1.48 10.26
CA GLY A 41 -8.36 2.91 10.03
C GLY A 41 -7.02 3.27 9.43
N ILE A 42 -6.78 4.55 9.27
CA ILE A 42 -5.54 5.08 8.70
C ILE A 42 -4.99 6.20 9.58
N ASN A 43 -3.69 6.48 9.42
CA ASN A 43 -3.09 7.66 10.03
C ASN A 43 -3.51 8.86 9.18
N LYS A 44 -4.50 9.61 9.64
CA LYS A 44 -5.10 10.69 8.84
C LYS A 44 -4.13 11.82 8.56
N GLU A 45 -3.32 12.19 9.54
CA GLU A 45 -2.36 13.27 9.36
C GLU A 45 -1.36 12.90 8.26
N LEU A 46 -0.81 11.70 8.33
CA LEU A 46 0.11 11.20 7.30
C LEU A 46 -0.59 11.14 5.95
N TYR A 47 -1.78 10.53 5.90
CA TYR A 47 -2.49 10.35 4.65
C TYR A 47 -2.81 11.69 3.99
N ASN A 48 -3.25 12.67 4.77
CA ASN A 48 -3.55 13.99 4.22
C ASN A 48 -2.31 14.66 3.64
N LYS A 49 -1.16 14.48 4.30
CA LYS A 49 0.10 15.01 3.79
C LYS A 49 0.46 14.34 2.46
N LEU A 50 0.32 13.02 2.38
CA LEU A 50 0.59 12.29 1.13
C LEU A 50 -0.31 12.76 0.00
N MET A 51 -1.60 12.94 0.29
CA MET A 51 -2.56 13.41 -0.71
C MET A 51 -2.22 14.82 -1.21
N ALA A 52 -1.82 15.71 -0.30
CA ALA A 52 -1.42 17.06 -0.69
C ALA A 52 -0.21 17.03 -1.64
N MET A 53 0.73 16.14 -1.37
CA MET A 53 1.91 15.99 -2.23
C MET A 53 1.51 15.44 -3.60
N ILE A 54 0.59 14.48 -3.65
CA ILE A 54 0.10 13.95 -4.93
C ILE A 54 -0.60 15.05 -5.73
N LEU A 55 -1.38 15.91 -5.07
CA LEU A 55 -2.02 17.03 -5.75
C LEU A 55 -1.00 17.98 -6.39
N ASN A 56 0.18 18.06 -5.81
CA ASN A 56 1.28 18.84 -6.37
C ASN A 56 2.16 18.02 -7.31
N LEU A 57 1.71 16.82 -7.67
CA LEU A 57 2.41 15.91 -8.57
C LEU A 57 3.77 15.44 -8.01
N ASP A 58 3.95 15.52 -6.70
CA ASP A 58 5.17 15.04 -6.05
C ASP A 58 4.91 13.64 -5.49
N ILE A 59 4.64 12.70 -6.39
CA ILE A 59 4.30 11.33 -6.00
C ILE A 59 5.51 10.61 -5.40
N ASN A 60 6.68 10.80 -5.99
CA ASN A 60 7.91 10.19 -5.49
C ASN A 60 8.25 10.69 -4.09
N GLY A 61 8.07 11.99 -3.84
CA GLY A 61 8.28 12.56 -2.52
C GLY A 61 7.29 12.00 -1.50
N ALA A 62 6.03 11.83 -1.92
CA ALA A 62 5.01 11.24 -1.05
C ALA A 62 5.40 9.81 -0.66
N GLU A 63 5.85 9.03 -1.63
CA GLU A 63 6.29 7.66 -1.37
C GLU A 63 7.46 7.61 -0.38
N ASN A 64 8.42 8.51 -0.54
CA ASN A 64 9.54 8.60 0.40
C ASN A 64 9.08 8.88 1.82
N ILE A 65 8.16 9.81 1.99
CA ILE A 65 7.60 10.14 3.31
C ILE A 65 6.88 8.93 3.90
N LEU A 66 6.13 8.21 3.07
CA LEU A 66 5.43 7.01 3.50
C LEU A 66 6.39 5.97 4.06
N PHE A 67 7.46 5.68 3.32
CA PHE A 67 8.44 4.69 3.75
C PHE A 67 9.16 5.11 5.02
N GLU A 68 9.51 6.39 5.15
CA GLU A 68 10.12 6.90 6.38
C GLU A 68 9.20 6.71 7.58
N SER A 69 7.90 6.95 7.39
CA SER A 69 6.93 6.80 8.46
C SER A 69 6.79 5.35 8.90
N ILE A 70 6.80 4.43 7.94
CA ILE A 70 6.70 2.99 8.22
C ILE A 70 7.94 2.52 8.96
N GLU A 71 9.12 2.99 8.59
CA GLU A 71 10.35 2.63 9.28
C GLU A 71 10.31 3.01 10.76
N LYS A 72 9.65 4.12 11.07
CA LYS A 72 9.49 4.58 12.45
C LYS A 72 8.41 3.83 13.21
N ASN A 73 7.34 3.46 12.52
CA ASN A 73 6.15 2.84 13.13
C ASN A 73 5.59 1.75 12.22
N LYS A 74 6.15 0.55 12.33
CA LYS A 74 5.71 -0.56 11.50
C LYS A 74 4.53 -1.28 12.16
N ASP A 75 3.37 -0.67 12.12
CA ASP A 75 2.15 -1.21 12.71
C ASP A 75 1.05 -1.34 11.65
N LEU A 76 -0.11 -1.87 12.04
CA LEU A 76 -1.21 -2.08 11.12
C LEU A 76 -1.81 -0.77 10.61
N LEU A 77 -1.80 0.27 11.43
CA LEU A 77 -2.32 1.56 11.02
C LEU A 77 -1.51 2.11 9.83
N HIS A 78 -0.18 2.00 9.90
CA HIS A 78 0.69 2.45 8.81
C HIS A 78 0.62 1.52 7.61
N LEU A 79 0.45 0.21 7.84
CA LEU A 79 0.24 -0.71 6.74
C LEU A 79 -1.02 -0.33 5.95
N ASN A 80 -2.13 -0.10 6.66
CA ASN A 80 -3.37 0.27 6.00
C ASN A 80 -3.26 1.62 5.29
N THR A 81 -2.54 2.56 5.88
CA THR A 81 -2.29 3.86 5.25
C THR A 81 -1.54 3.68 3.93
N ALA A 82 -0.52 2.81 3.93
CA ALA A 82 0.25 2.52 2.72
C ALA A 82 -0.60 1.85 1.65
N LEU A 83 -1.38 0.85 2.04
CA LEU A 83 -2.23 0.15 1.07
C LEU A 83 -3.28 1.08 0.48
N THR A 84 -3.84 1.96 1.30
CA THR A 84 -4.82 2.94 0.85
C THR A 84 -4.17 3.96 -0.11
N PHE A 85 -2.94 4.36 0.19
CA PHE A 85 -2.16 5.24 -0.68
C PHE A 85 -1.95 4.62 -2.07
N TYR A 86 -1.48 3.37 -2.12
CA TYR A 86 -1.26 2.72 -3.41
C TYR A 86 -2.56 2.44 -4.15
N ASN A 87 -3.63 2.12 -3.42
CA ASN A 87 -4.93 1.94 -4.04
C ASN A 87 -5.40 3.23 -4.70
N TYR A 88 -5.19 4.35 -4.04
CA TYR A 88 -5.53 5.66 -4.61
C TYR A 88 -4.71 5.92 -5.89
N LEU A 89 -3.40 5.68 -5.84
CA LEU A 89 -2.56 5.86 -7.04
C LEU A 89 -3.02 4.98 -8.19
N TYR A 90 -3.40 3.74 -7.88
CA TYR A 90 -3.87 2.82 -8.91
C TYR A 90 -5.17 3.32 -9.56
N SER A 91 -5.97 4.08 -8.82
CA SER A 91 -7.23 4.63 -9.35
C SER A 91 -7.01 5.83 -10.27
N LEU A 92 -5.83 6.44 -10.26
CA LEU A 92 -5.54 7.61 -11.09
C LEU A 92 -5.31 7.19 -12.54
N ASN A 93 -5.68 8.07 -13.48
CA ASN A 93 -5.43 7.77 -14.87
C ASN A 93 -3.95 7.94 -15.21
N ARG A 94 -3.57 7.37 -16.36
CA ARG A 94 -2.17 7.37 -16.78
C ARG A 94 -1.60 8.77 -16.95
N THR A 95 -2.42 9.70 -17.44
CA THR A 95 -1.98 11.07 -17.67
C THR A 95 -1.52 11.75 -16.38
N ILE A 96 -2.29 11.56 -15.30
CA ILE A 96 -1.95 12.15 -14.00
C ILE A 96 -0.69 11.49 -13.43
N LEU A 97 -0.59 10.17 -13.55
CA LEU A 97 0.59 9.47 -13.07
C LEU A 97 1.85 9.94 -13.80
N GLN A 98 1.77 10.06 -15.14
CA GLN A 98 2.89 10.53 -15.93
C GLN A 98 3.29 11.96 -15.56
N ALA A 99 2.31 12.81 -15.27
CA ALA A 99 2.59 14.19 -14.86
C ALA A 99 3.37 14.22 -13.53
N GLY A 100 3.16 13.22 -12.68
CA GLY A 100 3.91 13.06 -11.43
C GLY A 100 5.16 12.20 -11.58
N ASP A 101 5.54 11.88 -12.80
CA ASP A 101 6.71 11.04 -13.09
C ASP A 101 6.64 9.70 -12.38
N PHE A 102 5.49 9.05 -12.49
CA PHE A 102 5.22 7.79 -11.83
C PHE A 102 4.51 6.82 -12.77
N THR A 103 4.73 5.52 -12.59
CA THR A 103 4.14 4.49 -13.45
C THR A 103 3.39 3.45 -12.63
N ARG A 104 2.55 2.66 -13.31
CA ARG A 104 1.86 1.53 -12.66
C ARG A 104 2.84 0.47 -12.18
N ASP A 105 3.94 0.28 -12.91
CA ASP A 105 5.00 -0.64 -12.46
C ASP A 105 5.59 -0.17 -11.13
N GLU A 106 5.77 1.13 -10.97
CA GLU A 106 6.26 1.69 -9.71
C GLU A 106 5.26 1.52 -8.57
N ILE A 107 3.96 1.59 -8.86
CA ILE A 107 2.93 1.29 -7.85
C ILE A 107 3.10 -0.15 -7.36
N LYS A 108 3.25 -1.07 -8.29
CA LYS A 108 3.40 -2.48 -7.93
C LYS A 108 4.70 -2.74 -7.18
N GLU A 109 5.79 -2.12 -7.61
CA GLU A 109 7.07 -2.26 -6.93
C GLU A 109 7.00 -1.75 -5.49
N GLY A 110 6.36 -0.59 -5.30
CA GLY A 110 6.18 -0.04 -3.97
C GLY A 110 5.32 -0.92 -3.09
N LEU A 111 4.23 -1.43 -3.65
CA LEU A 111 3.35 -2.35 -2.92
C LEU A 111 4.10 -3.62 -2.51
N ASP A 112 4.85 -4.21 -3.43
CA ASP A 112 5.64 -5.41 -3.13
C ASP A 112 6.63 -5.14 -1.99
N GLU A 113 7.26 -3.98 -2.01
CA GLU A 113 8.22 -3.60 -0.97
C GLU A 113 7.54 -3.44 0.39
N ILE A 114 6.36 -2.84 0.43
CA ILE A 114 5.57 -2.72 1.67
C ILE A 114 5.23 -4.10 2.21
N LEU A 115 4.75 -4.99 1.34
CA LEU A 115 4.39 -6.34 1.77
C LEU A 115 5.61 -7.07 2.34
N GLU A 116 6.76 -6.91 1.69
CA GLU A 116 8.00 -7.52 2.16
C GLU A 116 8.40 -6.98 3.53
N LEU A 117 8.30 -5.66 3.73
CA LEU A 117 8.64 -5.04 5.01
C LEU A 117 7.79 -5.60 6.15
N TYR A 118 6.55 -5.97 5.87
CA TYR A 118 5.64 -6.52 6.87
C TYR A 118 5.67 -8.04 6.92
N GLY A 119 6.51 -8.69 6.11
CA GLY A 119 6.58 -10.15 6.06
C GLY A 119 5.36 -10.79 5.44
N ILE A 120 4.58 -10.04 4.69
CA ILE A 120 3.36 -10.56 4.07
C ILE A 120 3.73 -11.28 2.78
N SER A 121 3.43 -12.57 2.70
CA SER A 121 3.78 -13.39 1.54
C SER A 121 2.63 -13.54 0.56
N GLU A 122 1.40 -13.27 1.00
CA GLU A 122 0.24 -13.43 0.13
C GLU A 122 -0.96 -12.65 0.68
N MET A 123 -1.73 -12.07 -0.24
CA MET A 123 -3.02 -11.45 0.10
C MET A 123 -4.11 -12.29 -0.56
N MET A 124 -5.11 -12.69 0.23
CA MET A 124 -6.25 -13.46 -0.26
C MET A 124 -7.52 -12.70 0.05
N VAL A 125 -8.36 -12.57 -0.94
CA VAL A 125 -9.64 -11.85 -0.80
C VAL A 125 -10.76 -12.80 -0.39
#